data_330d71c5130a1e51ad492e6a06e21778
#
_entry.id   330d71c5130a1e51ad492e6a06e21778
#
_cell.length_a   1.000
_cell.length_b   1.000
_cell.length_c   1.000
_cell.angle_alpha   90.00
_cell.angle_beta   90.00
_cell.angle_gamma   90.00
#
_symmetry.space_group_name_H-M   'P 1'
#
loop_
_entity.id
_entity.type
_entity.pdbx_description
1 polymer ?
#
loop_
_entity_poly.entity_id
_entity_poly.type
_entity_poly.pdbx_seq_one_letter_code
_entity_poly.pdbx_strand_id
1 'polypeptide(L)'
;MLEQIIKYRHLGTLTDGTRALLRPLVKEDKERLVELFAPTSPEDLKYLRDDVTDRELVASWAENLDYRRVFPLVAVVNDRIVGEATLHFRQGPARHIAEVRIFLSREFRRRGLGTLMLKTLIEIARRFGLQQLVAEVVASQVKAIKAFQSLGFQLRCTFEDYFMLPDGETEDVVVLTLRLVPTKEEF
;
A
#
# COMPACT_ATOMS: atom_id res chain seq x y z
N MET A 1 9.86 16.80 10.70
CA MET A 1 8.90 16.24 9.73
C MET A 1 8.79 14.72 9.88
N LEU A 2 9.85 13.94 9.66
CA LEU A 2 9.82 12.47 9.80
C LEU A 2 9.37 12.02 11.20
N GLU A 3 9.89 12.63 12.26
CA GLU A 3 9.50 12.34 13.64
C GLU A 3 8.00 12.55 13.92
N GLN A 4 7.37 13.51 13.27
CA GLN A 4 5.93 13.74 13.40
C GLN A 4 5.13 12.68 12.65
N ILE A 5 5.64 12.23 11.49
CA ILE A 5 4.98 11.20 10.68
C ILE A 5 5.08 9.83 11.37
N ILE A 6 6.21 9.52 12.01
CA ILE A 6 6.39 8.28 12.79
C ILE A 6 5.41 8.22 13.98
N LYS A 7 5.04 9.36 14.53
CA LYS A 7 4.06 9.47 15.63
C LYS A 7 2.61 9.52 15.14
N TYR A 8 2.37 9.43 13.83
CA TYR A 8 1.03 9.49 13.27
C TYR A 8 0.14 8.40 13.85
N ARG A 9 -1.05 8.78 14.29
CA ARG A 9 -2.10 7.89 14.78
C ARG A 9 -3.44 8.43 14.31
N HIS A 10 -4.22 7.59 13.66
CA HIS A 10 -5.57 7.92 13.20
C HIS A 10 -6.52 6.79 13.52
N LEU A 11 -7.58 7.08 14.26
CA LEU A 11 -8.62 6.11 14.55
C LEU A 11 -9.79 6.32 13.60
N GLY A 12 -9.93 5.43 12.63
CA GLY A 12 -11.02 5.45 11.66
C GLY A 12 -12.12 4.46 12.00
N THR A 13 -13.30 4.69 11.42
CA THR A 13 -14.46 3.78 11.54
C THR A 13 -14.77 3.19 10.18
N LEU A 14 -14.86 1.88 10.10
CA LEU A 14 -15.22 1.14 8.90
C LEU A 14 -16.74 1.21 8.66
N THR A 15 -17.19 0.74 7.49
CA THR A 15 -18.61 0.82 7.11
C THR A 15 -19.53 -0.01 8.01
N ASP A 16 -19.01 -1.03 8.67
CA ASP A 16 -19.72 -1.88 9.62
C ASP A 16 -19.61 -1.42 11.10
N GLY A 17 -19.04 -0.23 11.33
CA GLY A 17 -18.83 0.32 12.66
C GLY A 17 -17.54 -0.12 13.36
N THR A 18 -16.78 -1.06 12.78
CA THR A 18 -15.49 -1.49 13.33
C THR A 18 -14.51 -0.32 13.37
N ARG A 19 -13.80 -0.16 14.50
CA ARG A 19 -12.77 0.86 14.64
C ARG A 19 -11.40 0.29 14.30
N ALA A 20 -10.67 0.97 13.44
CA ALA A 20 -9.31 0.60 13.03
C ALA A 20 -8.34 1.73 13.38
N LEU A 21 -7.25 1.40 14.07
CA LEU A 21 -6.15 2.32 14.32
C LEU A 21 -5.16 2.25 13.17
N LEU A 22 -4.98 3.36 12.45
CA LEU A 22 -3.95 3.51 11.43
C LEU A 22 -2.71 4.16 12.04
N ARG A 23 -1.57 3.52 11.87
CA ARG A 23 -0.29 3.99 12.36
C ARG A 23 0.88 3.42 11.55
N PRO A 24 2.08 4.02 11.60
CA PRO A 24 3.27 3.38 11.04
C PRO A 24 3.53 2.02 11.70
N LEU A 25 4.07 1.10 10.89
CA LEU A 25 4.63 -0.16 11.38
C LEU A 25 5.82 0.16 12.30
N VAL A 26 5.96 -0.58 13.38
CA VAL A 26 7.12 -0.49 14.28
C VAL A 26 7.78 -1.86 14.42
N LYS A 27 9.01 -1.90 14.93
CA LYS A 27 9.79 -3.15 15.05
C LYS A 27 9.07 -4.21 15.89
N GLU A 28 8.35 -3.79 16.90
CA GLU A 28 7.59 -4.65 17.81
C GLU A 28 6.39 -5.34 17.13
N ASP A 29 6.02 -4.89 15.93
CA ASP A 29 4.93 -5.49 15.16
C ASP A 29 5.35 -6.73 14.35
N LYS A 30 6.59 -7.15 14.42
CA LYS A 30 7.15 -8.24 13.61
C LYS A 30 6.23 -9.46 13.53
N GLU A 31 5.84 -10.01 14.67
CA GLU A 31 4.98 -11.20 14.72
C GLU A 31 3.58 -10.92 14.16
N ARG A 32 3.00 -9.76 14.49
CA ARG A 32 1.70 -9.34 13.97
C ARG A 32 1.68 -9.17 12.45
N LEU A 33 2.81 -8.69 11.88
CA LEU A 33 2.96 -8.56 10.44
C LEU A 33 3.04 -9.93 9.77
N VAL A 34 3.78 -10.86 10.33
CA VAL A 34 3.83 -12.26 9.87
C VAL A 34 2.45 -12.90 9.91
N GLU A 35 1.68 -12.67 10.97
CA GLU A 35 0.31 -13.17 11.11
C GLU A 35 -0.66 -12.58 10.08
N LEU A 36 -0.45 -11.33 9.63
CA LEU A 36 -1.25 -10.73 8.57
C LEU A 36 -1.13 -11.52 7.26
N PHE A 37 0.08 -11.92 6.90
CA PHE A 37 0.36 -12.58 5.61
C PHE A 37 0.23 -14.10 5.65
N ALA A 38 0.36 -14.74 6.83
CA ALA A 38 0.34 -16.19 6.96
C ALA A 38 -0.90 -16.88 6.33
N PRO A 39 -2.14 -16.33 6.45
CA PRO A 39 -3.33 -16.93 5.86
C PRO A 39 -3.58 -16.53 4.40
N THR A 40 -2.60 -15.95 3.70
CA THR A 40 -2.77 -15.49 2.31
C THR A 40 -3.08 -16.68 1.40
N SER A 41 -4.16 -16.58 0.65
CA SER A 41 -4.58 -17.65 -0.26
C SER A 41 -3.65 -17.76 -1.48
N PRO A 42 -3.54 -18.93 -2.11
CA PRO A 42 -2.78 -19.10 -3.36
C PRO A 42 -3.21 -18.12 -4.47
N GLU A 43 -4.50 -17.77 -4.52
CA GLU A 43 -5.04 -16.79 -5.46
C GLU A 43 -4.50 -15.39 -5.21
N ASP A 44 -4.41 -14.98 -3.93
CA ASP A 44 -3.88 -13.67 -3.56
C ASP A 44 -2.35 -13.60 -3.71
N LEU A 45 -1.64 -14.72 -3.46
CA LEU A 45 -0.18 -14.80 -3.62
C LEU A 45 0.28 -14.46 -5.04
N LYS A 46 -0.53 -14.78 -6.05
CA LYS A 46 -0.21 -14.50 -7.46
C LYS A 46 0.05 -13.02 -7.74
N TYR A 47 -0.54 -12.12 -6.96
CA TYR A 47 -0.47 -10.67 -7.18
C TYR A 47 0.48 -9.95 -6.24
N LEU A 48 1.11 -10.68 -5.31
CA LEU A 48 2.11 -10.11 -4.41
C LEU A 48 3.49 -10.17 -5.05
N ARG A 49 4.29 -9.13 -4.82
CA ARG A 49 5.61 -8.99 -5.45
C ARG A 49 6.69 -9.77 -4.73
N ASP A 50 6.46 -10.05 -3.47
CA ASP A 50 7.39 -10.75 -2.59
C ASP A 50 6.76 -12.07 -2.14
N ASP A 51 7.58 -13.06 -1.84
CA ASP A 51 7.12 -14.31 -1.28
C ASP A 51 6.76 -14.15 0.20
N VAL A 52 5.50 -13.76 0.45
CA VAL A 52 4.98 -13.57 1.81
C VAL A 52 4.76 -14.89 2.57
N THR A 53 4.97 -16.04 1.93
CA THR A 53 5.01 -17.35 2.62
C THR A 53 6.32 -17.54 3.37
N ASP A 54 7.37 -16.82 2.98
CA ASP A 54 8.63 -16.75 3.73
C ASP A 54 8.45 -15.84 4.95
N ARG A 55 8.25 -16.48 6.11
CA ARG A 55 8.05 -15.78 7.38
C ARG A 55 9.26 -14.93 7.80
N GLU A 56 10.47 -15.36 7.47
CA GLU A 56 11.71 -14.63 7.80
C GLU A 56 11.82 -13.37 6.95
N LEU A 57 11.46 -13.45 5.68
CA LEU A 57 11.39 -12.29 4.80
C LEU A 57 10.41 -11.26 5.34
N VAL A 58 9.17 -11.66 5.66
CA VAL A 58 8.13 -10.76 6.19
C VAL A 58 8.57 -10.16 7.53
N ALA A 59 9.16 -10.97 8.43
CA ALA A 59 9.68 -10.49 9.71
C ALA A 59 10.77 -9.43 9.53
N SER A 60 11.62 -9.61 8.52
CA SER A 60 12.73 -8.70 8.21
C SER A 60 12.25 -7.29 7.85
N TRP A 61 11.05 -7.13 7.31
CA TRP A 61 10.49 -5.81 6.98
C TRP A 61 10.24 -4.96 8.22
N ALA A 62 9.82 -5.56 9.33
CA ALA A 62 9.69 -4.86 10.61
C ALA A 62 11.04 -4.67 11.32
N GLU A 63 11.96 -5.65 11.21
CA GLU A 63 13.26 -5.58 11.86
C GLU A 63 14.19 -4.52 11.23
N ASN A 64 14.13 -4.37 9.90
CA ASN A 64 15.01 -3.50 9.11
C ASN A 64 14.28 -2.24 8.60
N LEU A 65 13.39 -1.67 9.42
CA LEU A 65 12.63 -0.48 9.05
C LEU A 65 13.53 0.69 8.68
N ASP A 66 13.36 1.19 7.46
CA ASP A 66 13.92 2.46 6.99
C ASP A 66 12.81 3.29 6.33
N TYR A 67 12.19 4.15 7.12
CA TYR A 67 11.09 5.02 6.67
C TYR A 67 11.49 6.04 5.57
N ARG A 68 12.77 6.11 5.22
CA ARG A 68 13.25 6.93 4.08
C ARG A 68 13.22 6.14 2.77
N ARG A 69 13.15 4.83 2.84
CA ARG A 69 13.06 3.95 1.67
C ARG A 69 11.65 3.41 1.48
N VAL A 70 11.06 2.94 2.55
CA VAL A 70 9.68 2.43 2.56
C VAL A 70 8.97 2.94 3.81
N PHE A 71 7.81 3.55 3.63
CA PHE A 71 6.94 3.95 4.73
C PHE A 71 5.76 2.98 4.81
N PRO A 72 5.75 2.04 5.76
CA PRO A 72 4.64 1.13 5.95
C PRO A 72 3.62 1.71 6.94
N LEU A 73 2.36 1.82 6.51
CA LEU A 73 1.19 2.14 7.30
C LEU A 73 0.43 0.85 7.59
N VAL A 74 0.15 0.56 8.84
CA VAL A 74 -0.67 -0.60 9.23
C VAL A 74 -2.01 -0.18 9.81
N ALA A 75 -3.00 -1.04 9.60
CA ALA A 75 -4.31 -0.95 10.25
C ALA A 75 -4.41 -2.01 11.34
N VAL A 76 -4.72 -1.58 12.57
CA VAL A 76 -4.82 -2.45 13.74
C VAL A 76 -6.26 -2.49 14.22
N VAL A 77 -6.82 -3.69 14.36
CA VAL A 77 -8.14 -3.96 14.93
C VAL A 77 -7.98 -5.06 15.98
N ASN A 78 -8.46 -4.82 17.22
CA ASN A 78 -8.35 -5.76 18.31
C ASN A 78 -6.93 -6.35 18.47
N ASP A 79 -5.93 -5.48 18.46
CA ASP A 79 -4.51 -5.81 18.60
C ASP A 79 -3.90 -6.64 17.46
N ARG A 80 -4.63 -6.89 16.38
CA ARG A 80 -4.17 -7.58 15.15
C ARG A 80 -3.94 -6.59 14.04
N ILE A 81 -2.87 -6.75 13.27
CA ILE A 81 -2.70 -6.06 11.99
C ILE A 81 -3.61 -6.74 10.96
N VAL A 82 -4.50 -5.94 10.36
CA VAL A 82 -5.51 -6.42 9.40
C VAL A 82 -5.32 -5.84 8.00
N GLY A 83 -4.33 -4.98 7.84
CA GLY A 83 -3.94 -4.41 6.55
C GLY A 83 -2.62 -3.68 6.65
N GLU A 84 -1.90 -3.63 5.54
CA GLU A 84 -0.69 -2.88 5.34
C GLU A 84 -0.79 -2.09 4.02
N ALA A 85 -0.37 -0.83 4.05
CA ALA A 85 -0.22 0.00 2.86
C ALA A 85 1.12 0.71 2.91
N THR A 86 1.88 0.69 1.83
CA THR A 86 3.25 1.16 1.81
C THR A 86 3.50 2.23 0.76
N LEU A 87 4.40 3.18 1.07
CA LEU A 87 5.03 4.09 0.12
C LEU A 87 6.46 3.63 -0.12
N HIS A 88 6.76 3.21 -1.34
CA HIS A 88 8.12 2.89 -1.78
C HIS A 88 8.70 4.11 -2.48
N PHE A 89 9.62 4.80 -1.80
CA PHE A 89 10.21 6.05 -2.32
C PHE A 89 11.21 5.77 -3.43
N ARG A 90 11.05 6.47 -4.56
CA ARG A 90 12.05 6.45 -5.63
C ARG A 90 13.24 7.34 -5.27
N GLN A 91 14.37 7.08 -5.90
CA GLN A 91 15.63 7.76 -5.63
C GLN A 91 16.06 8.65 -6.79
N GLY A 92 17.07 9.50 -6.55
CA GLY A 92 17.68 10.35 -7.57
C GLY A 92 16.70 11.32 -8.23
N PRO A 93 16.65 11.36 -9.57
CA PRO A 93 15.75 12.28 -10.28
C PRO A 93 14.26 12.01 -10.00
N ALA A 94 13.89 10.81 -9.65
CA ALA A 94 12.51 10.40 -9.35
C ALA A 94 12.14 10.51 -7.85
N ARG A 95 12.95 11.11 -7.00
CA ARG A 95 12.77 11.21 -5.54
C ARG A 95 11.46 11.88 -5.07
N HIS A 96 10.78 12.58 -5.96
CA HIS A 96 9.48 13.21 -5.72
C HIS A 96 8.29 12.26 -5.96
N ILE A 97 8.57 11.00 -6.30
CA ILE A 97 7.59 9.96 -6.63
C ILE A 97 7.71 8.82 -5.62
N ALA A 98 6.58 8.26 -5.22
CA ALA A 98 6.54 6.97 -4.53
C ALA A 98 5.55 6.03 -5.17
N GLU A 99 5.85 4.74 -5.11
CA GLU A 99 4.91 3.68 -5.47
C GLU A 99 4.08 3.29 -4.26
N VAL A 100 2.78 3.13 -4.47
CA VAL A 100 1.82 2.70 -3.45
C VAL A 100 1.53 1.22 -3.63
N ARG A 101 1.64 0.46 -2.54
CA ARG A 101 1.17 -0.92 -2.47
C ARG A 101 0.22 -1.06 -1.30
N ILE A 102 -0.73 -1.99 -1.39
CA ILE A 102 -1.69 -2.25 -0.32
C ILE A 102 -2.05 -3.73 -0.28
N PHE A 103 -2.11 -4.27 0.93
CA PHE A 103 -2.61 -5.60 1.21
C PHE A 103 -3.61 -5.55 2.38
N LEU A 104 -4.72 -6.26 2.26
CA LEU A 104 -5.75 -6.38 3.29
C LEU A 104 -6.02 -7.85 3.58
N SER A 105 -6.13 -8.19 4.84
CA SER A 105 -6.69 -9.46 5.28
C SER A 105 -8.07 -9.66 4.63
N ARG A 106 -8.36 -10.88 4.17
CA ARG A 106 -9.58 -11.21 3.41
C ARG A 106 -10.85 -10.81 4.16
N GLU A 107 -10.88 -11.02 5.47
CA GLU A 107 -12.02 -10.72 6.35
C GLU A 107 -12.30 -9.21 6.48
N PHE A 108 -11.32 -8.33 6.17
CA PHE A 108 -11.44 -6.87 6.26
C PHE A 108 -11.62 -6.18 4.90
N ARG A 109 -11.73 -6.95 3.82
CA ARG A 109 -12.04 -6.41 2.49
C ARG A 109 -13.50 -5.99 2.40
N ARG A 110 -13.80 -5.01 1.53
CA ARG A 110 -15.16 -4.46 1.30
C ARG A 110 -15.84 -3.85 2.53
N ARG A 111 -15.04 -3.41 3.51
CA ARG A 111 -15.50 -2.68 4.69
C ARG A 111 -15.04 -1.22 4.72
N GLY A 112 -14.53 -0.70 3.59
CA GLY A 112 -13.99 0.65 3.50
C GLY A 112 -12.56 0.81 4.02
N LEU A 113 -11.92 -0.24 4.56
CA LEU A 113 -10.57 -0.18 5.13
C LEU A 113 -9.53 0.24 4.08
N GLY A 114 -9.55 -0.35 2.88
CA GLY A 114 -8.61 0.01 1.82
C GLY A 114 -8.69 1.48 1.42
N THR A 115 -9.90 2.01 1.28
CA THR A 115 -10.13 3.44 1.00
C THR A 115 -9.60 4.32 2.12
N LEU A 116 -9.85 3.96 3.38
CA LEU A 116 -9.36 4.68 4.55
C LEU A 116 -7.84 4.70 4.60
N MET A 117 -7.19 3.55 4.40
CA MET A 117 -5.73 3.43 4.39
C MET A 117 -5.11 4.23 3.25
N LEU A 118 -5.65 4.13 2.03
CA LEU A 118 -5.13 4.86 0.87
C LEU A 118 -5.30 6.38 1.03
N LYS A 119 -6.43 6.87 1.54
CA LYS A 119 -6.62 8.29 1.85
C LYS A 119 -5.59 8.78 2.86
N THR A 120 -5.38 8.02 3.93
CA THR A 120 -4.36 8.34 4.94
C THR A 120 -2.95 8.35 4.34
N LEU A 121 -2.64 7.38 3.50
CA LEU A 121 -1.34 7.30 2.85
C LEU A 121 -1.08 8.47 1.88
N ILE A 122 -2.13 8.93 1.16
CA ILE A 122 -2.08 10.13 0.31
C ILE A 122 -1.77 11.38 1.15
N GLU A 123 -2.39 11.54 2.32
CA GLU A 123 -2.10 12.66 3.22
C GLU A 123 -0.66 12.61 3.75
N ILE A 124 -0.18 11.44 4.13
CA ILE A 124 1.19 11.22 4.58
C ILE A 124 2.17 11.51 3.44
N ALA A 125 1.88 11.09 2.23
CA ALA A 125 2.69 11.37 1.04
C ALA A 125 2.85 12.89 0.79
N ARG A 126 1.76 13.66 0.96
CA ARG A 126 1.82 15.14 0.89
C ARG A 126 2.72 15.72 1.98
N ARG A 127 2.67 15.19 3.20
CA ARG A 127 3.54 15.63 4.29
C ARG A 127 5.01 15.30 4.05
N PHE A 128 5.30 14.23 3.32
CA PHE A 128 6.66 13.94 2.84
C PHE A 128 7.13 14.85 1.70
N GLY A 129 6.24 15.70 1.16
CA GLY A 129 6.56 16.58 0.03
C GLY A 129 6.60 15.85 -1.31
N LEU A 130 6.00 14.67 -1.41
CA LEU A 130 5.88 13.95 -2.66
C LEU A 130 4.95 14.72 -3.62
N GLN A 131 5.26 14.65 -4.91
CA GLN A 131 4.49 15.32 -5.95
C GLN A 131 3.61 14.35 -6.73
N GLN A 132 3.94 13.05 -6.69
CA GLN A 132 3.22 12.04 -7.44
C GLN A 132 3.25 10.68 -6.72
N LEU A 133 2.13 9.99 -6.79
CA LEU A 133 2.03 8.57 -6.44
C LEU A 133 1.80 7.74 -7.70
N VAL A 134 2.36 6.53 -7.70
CA VAL A 134 2.21 5.54 -8.76
C VAL A 134 1.65 4.26 -8.14
N ALA A 135 0.66 3.66 -8.78
CA ALA A 135 0.19 2.32 -8.46
C ALA A 135 0.29 1.45 -9.71
N GLU A 136 0.90 0.29 -9.57
CA GLU A 136 0.96 -0.73 -10.60
C GLU A 136 0.05 -1.87 -10.19
N VAL A 137 -1.00 -2.11 -10.96
CA VAL A 137 -2.06 -3.07 -10.62
C VAL A 137 -2.23 -4.04 -11.79
N VAL A 138 -2.29 -5.33 -11.49
CA VAL A 138 -2.58 -6.35 -12.49
C VAL A 138 -3.94 -6.05 -13.13
N ALA A 139 -3.99 -6.08 -14.46
CA ALA A 139 -5.17 -5.64 -15.23
C ALA A 139 -6.44 -6.44 -14.90
N SER A 140 -6.28 -7.71 -14.53
CA SER A 140 -7.40 -8.56 -14.10
C SER A 140 -8.00 -8.15 -12.74
N GLN A 141 -7.29 -7.36 -11.93
CA GLN A 141 -7.78 -6.85 -10.63
C GLN A 141 -8.66 -5.59 -10.77
N VAL A 142 -9.73 -5.68 -11.55
CA VAL A 142 -10.62 -4.56 -11.88
C VAL A 142 -11.15 -3.80 -10.66
N LYS A 143 -11.41 -4.50 -9.53
CA LYS A 143 -11.88 -3.87 -8.30
C LYS A 143 -10.82 -2.97 -7.66
N ALA A 144 -9.56 -3.40 -7.66
CA ALA A 144 -8.45 -2.60 -7.17
C ALA A 144 -8.24 -1.35 -8.04
N ILE A 145 -8.26 -1.51 -9.37
CA ILE A 145 -8.17 -0.39 -10.32
C ILE A 145 -9.25 0.65 -10.04
N LYS A 146 -10.52 0.23 -9.90
CA LYS A 146 -11.64 1.12 -9.58
C LYS A 146 -11.47 1.82 -8.23
N ALA A 147 -10.92 1.13 -7.22
CA ALA A 147 -10.64 1.71 -5.91
C ALA A 147 -9.61 2.85 -6.02
N PHE A 148 -8.53 2.65 -6.75
CA PHE A 148 -7.55 3.72 -7.01
C PHE A 148 -8.15 4.87 -7.80
N GLN A 149 -8.91 4.58 -8.86
CA GLN A 149 -9.57 5.62 -9.65
C GLN A 149 -10.55 6.47 -8.83
N SER A 150 -11.29 5.86 -7.90
CA SER A 150 -12.21 6.57 -6.99
C SER A 150 -11.49 7.58 -6.07
N LEU A 151 -10.19 7.40 -5.86
CA LEU A 151 -9.32 8.30 -5.09
C LEU A 151 -8.60 9.34 -5.95
N GLY A 152 -8.91 9.41 -7.24
CA GLY A 152 -8.35 10.37 -8.18
C GLY A 152 -7.12 9.89 -8.95
N PHE A 153 -6.72 8.62 -8.79
CA PHE A 153 -5.69 8.06 -9.66
C PHE A 153 -6.20 7.94 -11.09
N GLN A 154 -5.35 8.30 -12.03
CA GLN A 154 -5.64 8.24 -13.46
C GLN A 154 -4.82 7.12 -14.10
N LEU A 155 -5.47 6.28 -14.88
CA LEU A 155 -4.81 5.26 -15.69
C LEU A 155 -3.94 5.97 -16.75
N ARG A 156 -2.67 5.57 -16.86
CA ARG A 156 -1.71 6.17 -17.79
C ARG A 156 -1.36 5.25 -18.94
N CYS A 157 -1.09 4.00 -18.64
CA CYS A 157 -0.75 2.99 -19.65
C CYS A 157 -1.01 1.59 -19.12
N THR A 158 -0.96 0.64 -20.05
CA THR A 158 -0.93 -0.79 -19.75
C THR A 158 0.36 -1.35 -20.33
N PHE A 159 1.08 -2.14 -19.55
CA PHE A 159 2.20 -2.94 -20.02
C PHE A 159 1.72 -4.36 -20.19
N GLU A 160 1.83 -4.88 -21.41
CA GLU A 160 1.47 -6.25 -21.74
C GLU A 160 2.54 -7.21 -21.18
N ASP A 161 2.11 -8.39 -20.70
CA ASP A 161 2.99 -9.46 -20.19
C ASP A 161 4.04 -8.99 -19.16
N TYR A 162 3.67 -8.05 -18.30
CA TYR A 162 4.64 -7.36 -17.45
C TYR A 162 4.95 -8.11 -16.14
N PHE A 163 3.97 -8.82 -15.57
CA PHE A 163 4.17 -9.68 -14.40
C PHE A 163 4.11 -11.14 -14.81
N MET A 164 5.11 -11.92 -14.37
CA MET A 164 5.08 -13.37 -14.46
C MET A 164 4.56 -13.94 -13.15
N LEU A 165 3.50 -14.72 -13.25
CA LEU A 165 2.91 -15.43 -12.13
C LEU A 165 3.75 -16.67 -11.75
N PRO A 166 3.58 -17.22 -10.52
CA PRO A 166 4.33 -18.40 -10.09
C PRO A 166 4.16 -19.65 -10.97
N ASP A 167 3.05 -19.74 -11.72
CA ASP A 167 2.76 -20.82 -12.67
C ASP A 167 3.39 -20.60 -14.05
N GLY A 168 4.09 -19.46 -14.26
CA GLY A 168 4.74 -19.09 -15.52
C GLY A 168 3.84 -18.34 -16.51
N GLU A 169 2.54 -18.19 -16.22
CA GLU A 169 1.64 -17.33 -16.98
C GLU A 169 2.02 -15.86 -16.75
N THR A 170 1.72 -15.02 -17.76
CA THR A 170 1.96 -13.60 -17.66
C THR A 170 0.65 -12.81 -17.52
N GLU A 171 0.74 -11.66 -16.89
CA GLU A 171 -0.38 -10.74 -16.70
C GLU A 171 0.01 -9.33 -17.11
N ASP A 172 -0.94 -8.64 -17.71
CA ASP A 172 -0.82 -7.23 -18.02
C ASP A 172 -0.90 -6.40 -16.74
N VAL A 173 -0.17 -5.29 -16.71
CA VAL A 173 -0.18 -4.34 -15.59
C VAL A 173 -0.63 -2.97 -16.06
N VAL A 174 -1.63 -2.42 -15.39
CA VAL A 174 -2.02 -1.03 -15.55
C VAL A 174 -1.24 -0.15 -14.58
N VAL A 175 -0.75 0.96 -15.09
CA VAL A 175 -0.08 2.00 -14.31
C VAL A 175 -1.05 3.14 -14.08
N LEU A 176 -1.33 3.43 -12.81
CA LEU A 176 -2.14 4.57 -12.39
C LEU A 176 -1.28 5.58 -11.67
N THR A 177 -1.57 6.86 -11.85
CA THR A 177 -0.85 7.93 -11.15
C THR A 177 -1.80 8.93 -10.50
N LEU A 178 -1.40 9.45 -9.34
CA LEU A 178 -2.06 10.54 -8.65
C LEU A 178 -1.08 11.71 -8.48
N ARG A 179 -1.40 12.88 -9.02
CA ARG A 179 -0.66 14.12 -8.73
C ARG A 179 -1.10 14.66 -7.38
N LEU A 180 -0.13 14.98 -6.53
CA LEU A 180 -0.36 15.48 -5.17
C LEU A 180 -0.29 17.01 -5.07
N VAL A 181 0.33 17.65 -6.05
CA VAL A 181 0.40 19.11 -6.17
C VAL A 181 -0.48 19.57 -7.33
N PRO A 182 -1.13 20.73 -7.22
CA PRO A 182 -1.86 21.31 -8.33
C PRO A 182 -0.94 21.45 -9.55
N THR A 183 -1.46 21.19 -10.75
CA THR A 183 -0.78 21.56 -11.98
C THR A 183 -0.61 23.09 -11.92
N LYS A 184 0.61 23.60 -12.05
CA LYS A 184 0.76 25.02 -12.35
C LYS A 184 0.03 25.22 -13.66
N GLU A 185 -1.02 26.04 -13.67
CA GLU A 185 -1.61 26.50 -14.92
C GLU A 185 -0.46 27.13 -15.70
N GLU A 186 -0.18 26.59 -16.87
CA GLU A 186 0.73 27.25 -17.81
C GLU A 186 0.02 28.53 -18.25
N PHE A 187 0.60 29.67 -17.87
CA PHE A 187 0.19 30.96 -18.36
C PHE A 187 0.69 31.13 -19.79
#